data_9a2622f2b33c6a281ebeea9cc71a8148
#
_entry.id   9a2622f2b33c6a281ebeea9cc71a8148
#
_cell.length_a   1.000
_cell.length_b   1.000
_cell.length_c   1.000
_cell.angle_alpha   90.00
_cell.angle_beta   90.00
_cell.angle_gamma   90.00
#
_symmetry.space_group_name_H-M   'P 1'
#
loop_
_entity.id
_entity.type
_entity.pdbx_description
1 polymer ?
#
loop_
_entity_poly.entity_id
_entity_poly.type
_entity_poly.pdbx_seq_one_letter_code
_entity_poly.pdbx_strand_id
1 'polypeptide(L)'
;GERYGIDPLALAAQAYRESRFDHGARSDAGAVGIMQLLPSTARDPNVGIEDIGGLEANIHAGARYLAFLRDRYFSDPALDPWDRRAFAWAAYNAGPRAIARARAGAERSGLDRDVWFGETELAVGRTIGREPVRYVADIEKYYLAYRLARREEAAREARVRASGGGP
;
A
#
# COMPACT_ATOMS: atom_id res chain seq x y z
N GLY A 1 -4.80 -3.50 -9.76
CA GLY A 1 -3.68 -4.17 -9.05
C GLY A 1 -2.85 -5.02 -10.00
N GLU A 2 -3.43 -6.02 -10.59
CA GLU A 2 -2.74 -7.05 -11.42
C GLU A 2 -1.86 -6.46 -12.53
N ARG A 3 -2.33 -5.44 -13.23
CA ARG A 3 -1.55 -4.74 -14.27
C ARG A 3 -0.17 -4.27 -13.80
N TYR A 4 -0.01 -4.03 -12.51
CA TYR A 4 1.22 -3.54 -11.87
C TYR A 4 1.85 -4.55 -10.91
N GLY A 5 1.42 -5.80 -10.94
CA GLY A 5 1.88 -6.83 -10.01
C GLY A 5 1.60 -6.49 -8.54
N ILE A 6 0.48 -5.81 -8.28
CA ILE A 6 -0.01 -5.51 -6.94
C ILE A 6 -1.21 -6.41 -6.66
N ASP A 7 -1.18 -7.13 -5.54
CA ASP A 7 -2.32 -7.92 -5.09
C ASP A 7 -3.57 -7.02 -4.98
N PRO A 8 -4.67 -7.33 -5.68
CA PRO A 8 -5.90 -6.53 -5.63
C PRO A 8 -6.43 -6.31 -4.21
N LEU A 9 -6.28 -7.28 -3.31
CA LEU A 9 -6.70 -7.13 -1.92
C LEU A 9 -5.80 -6.16 -1.14
N ALA A 10 -4.49 -6.12 -1.46
CA ALA A 10 -3.57 -5.15 -0.88
C ALA A 10 -3.90 -3.72 -1.35
N LEU A 11 -4.24 -3.55 -2.62
CA LEU A 11 -4.69 -2.25 -3.15
C LEU A 11 -6.03 -1.82 -2.54
N ALA A 12 -6.98 -2.76 -2.36
CA ALA A 12 -8.25 -2.48 -1.69
C ALA A 12 -8.06 -2.09 -0.22
N ALA A 13 -7.15 -2.77 0.49
CA ALA A 13 -6.81 -2.42 1.87
C ALA A 13 -6.23 -1.01 1.98
N GLN A 14 -5.37 -0.62 1.05
CA GLN A 14 -4.84 0.74 0.96
C GLN A 14 -5.96 1.75 0.67
N ALA A 15 -6.81 1.52 -0.32
CA ALA A 15 -7.93 2.40 -0.64
C ALA A 15 -8.88 2.59 0.56
N TYR A 16 -9.12 1.52 1.32
CA TYR A 16 -9.90 1.61 2.55
C TYR A 16 -9.21 2.46 3.62
N ARG A 17 -7.89 2.34 3.79
CA ARG A 17 -7.12 3.18 4.72
C ARG A 17 -7.12 4.65 4.28
N GLU A 18 -7.04 4.92 2.98
CA GLU A 18 -6.99 6.29 2.42
C GLU A 18 -8.32 7.04 2.59
N SER A 19 -9.42 6.41 2.24
CA SER A 19 -10.72 7.11 2.13
C SER A 19 -11.92 6.33 2.66
N ARG A 20 -11.74 5.10 3.14
CA ARG A 20 -12.84 4.14 3.41
C ARG A 20 -13.71 3.88 2.16
N PHE A 21 -13.07 3.85 1.00
CA PHE A 21 -13.72 3.75 -0.31
C PHE A 21 -14.57 4.96 -0.73
N ASP A 22 -14.45 6.10 -0.04
CA ASP A 22 -15.12 7.32 -0.44
C ASP A 22 -14.33 8.03 -1.55
N HIS A 23 -14.83 7.93 -2.80
CA HIS A 23 -14.22 8.64 -3.92
C HIS A 23 -14.43 10.15 -3.87
N GLY A 24 -15.42 10.63 -3.12
CA GLY A 24 -15.66 12.05 -2.86
C GLY A 24 -14.66 12.69 -1.90
N ALA A 25 -13.86 11.88 -1.18
CA ALA A 25 -12.95 12.35 -0.15
C ALA A 25 -11.93 13.37 -0.69
N ARG A 26 -11.69 14.40 0.11
CA ARG A 26 -10.68 15.46 -0.13
C ARG A 26 -9.94 15.71 1.17
N SER A 27 -8.62 15.77 1.16
CA SER A 27 -7.83 16.15 2.33
C SER A 27 -7.49 17.63 2.32
N ASP A 28 -7.15 18.19 3.48
CA ASP A 28 -6.67 19.59 3.60
C ASP A 28 -5.40 19.85 2.79
N ALA A 29 -4.58 18.82 2.57
CA ALA A 29 -3.39 18.89 1.72
C ALA A 29 -3.70 18.83 0.21
N GLY A 30 -4.99 18.70 -0.19
CA GLY A 30 -5.42 18.64 -1.58
C GLY A 30 -5.33 17.25 -2.21
N ALA A 31 -5.15 16.20 -1.44
CA ALA A 31 -5.27 14.83 -1.95
C ALA A 31 -6.74 14.51 -2.25
N VAL A 32 -6.98 13.73 -3.31
CA VAL A 32 -8.32 13.50 -3.83
C VAL A 32 -8.61 12.03 -4.08
N GLY A 33 -9.87 11.68 -3.92
CA GLY A 33 -10.46 10.42 -4.36
C GLY A 33 -10.15 9.23 -3.46
N ILE A 34 -10.51 8.07 -3.97
CA ILE A 34 -10.46 6.79 -3.23
C ILE A 34 -9.03 6.41 -2.79
N MET A 35 -8.01 6.82 -3.56
CA MET A 35 -6.59 6.55 -3.27
C MET A 35 -5.86 7.74 -2.62
N GLN A 36 -6.57 8.84 -2.31
CA GLN A 36 -6.03 10.06 -1.71
C GLN A 36 -4.71 10.49 -2.34
N LEU A 37 -4.70 10.63 -3.66
CA LEU A 37 -3.53 11.04 -4.41
C LEU A 37 -3.56 12.55 -4.69
N LEU A 38 -2.40 13.19 -4.54
CA LEU A 38 -2.24 14.59 -4.97
C LEU A 38 -2.29 14.68 -6.50
N PRO A 39 -3.04 15.64 -7.07
CA PRO A 39 -3.03 15.85 -8.53
C PRO A 39 -1.63 16.10 -9.11
N SER A 40 -0.74 16.73 -8.35
CA SER A 40 0.67 16.92 -8.74
C SER A 40 1.43 15.61 -8.84
N THR A 41 1.19 14.66 -7.92
CA THR A 41 1.79 13.32 -7.96
C THR A 41 1.23 12.51 -9.14
N ALA A 42 -0.05 12.65 -9.45
CA ALA A 42 -0.66 11.95 -10.60
C ALA A 42 -0.07 12.44 -11.93
N ARG A 43 0.21 13.74 -12.04
CA ARG A 43 0.83 14.34 -13.24
C ARG A 43 2.34 14.14 -13.33
N ASP A 44 3.00 13.66 -12.26
CA ASP A 44 4.43 13.33 -12.33
C ASP A 44 4.68 12.36 -13.50
N PRO A 45 5.74 12.54 -14.31
CA PRO A 45 6.01 11.68 -15.48
C PRO A 45 6.07 10.18 -15.17
N ASN A 46 6.42 9.80 -13.95
CA ASN A 46 6.44 8.40 -13.52
C ASN A 46 5.03 7.82 -13.31
N VAL A 47 4.03 8.67 -13.07
CA VAL A 47 2.61 8.30 -12.96
C VAL A 47 1.86 8.65 -14.24
N GLY A 48 1.99 9.88 -14.77
CA GLY A 48 1.53 10.33 -16.07
C GLY A 48 0.02 10.21 -16.27
N ILE A 49 -0.77 10.59 -15.28
CA ILE A 49 -2.23 10.63 -15.36
C ILE A 49 -2.67 12.06 -15.04
N GLU A 50 -3.15 12.76 -16.08
CA GLU A 50 -3.47 14.17 -16.01
C GLU A 50 -4.69 14.48 -15.13
N ASP A 51 -5.73 13.67 -15.26
CA ASP A 51 -6.99 13.82 -14.53
C ASP A 51 -7.30 12.57 -13.71
N ILE A 52 -7.39 12.76 -12.40
CA ILE A 52 -7.75 11.74 -11.41
C ILE A 52 -9.11 11.99 -10.75
N GLY A 53 -9.95 12.81 -11.37
CA GLY A 53 -11.30 13.10 -10.89
C GLY A 53 -12.26 11.90 -11.01
N GLY A 54 -12.04 11.00 -11.99
CA GLY A 54 -12.81 9.78 -12.13
C GLY A 54 -12.30 8.65 -11.24
N LEU A 55 -13.22 7.79 -10.78
CA LEU A 55 -12.91 6.66 -9.88
C LEU A 55 -11.82 5.74 -10.44
N GLU A 56 -11.98 5.30 -11.68
CA GLU A 56 -11.03 4.39 -12.33
C GLU A 56 -9.65 5.04 -12.51
N ALA A 57 -9.63 6.30 -12.98
CA ALA A 57 -8.39 7.06 -13.16
C ALA A 57 -7.65 7.26 -11.82
N ASN A 58 -8.39 7.51 -10.74
CA ASN A 58 -7.82 7.66 -9.39
C ASN A 58 -7.21 6.36 -8.87
N ILE A 59 -7.91 5.23 -9.00
CA ILE A 59 -7.39 3.90 -8.64
C ILE A 59 -6.18 3.56 -9.51
N HIS A 60 -6.23 3.86 -10.80
CA HIS A 60 -5.13 3.61 -11.73
C HIS A 60 -3.88 4.40 -11.34
N ALA A 61 -4.05 5.71 -11.05
CA ALA A 61 -2.95 6.57 -10.62
C ALA A 61 -2.32 6.10 -9.30
N GLY A 62 -3.15 5.77 -8.31
CA GLY A 62 -2.68 5.25 -7.02
C GLY A 62 -1.91 3.94 -7.16
N ALA A 63 -2.43 2.99 -7.94
CA ALA A 63 -1.76 1.72 -8.20
C ALA A 63 -0.43 1.91 -8.95
N ARG A 64 -0.39 2.79 -9.96
CA ARG A 64 0.82 3.08 -10.72
C ARG A 64 1.87 3.78 -9.85
N TYR A 65 1.46 4.71 -9.01
CA TYR A 65 2.36 5.38 -8.09
C TYR A 65 2.94 4.41 -7.04
N LEU A 66 2.12 3.53 -6.47
CA LEU A 66 2.60 2.51 -5.54
C LEU A 66 3.61 1.57 -6.21
N ALA A 67 3.33 1.11 -7.43
CA ALA A 67 4.27 0.30 -8.21
C ALA A 67 5.58 1.04 -8.49
N PHE A 68 5.51 2.31 -8.91
CA PHE A 68 6.68 3.14 -9.11
C PHE A 68 7.54 3.24 -7.84
N LEU A 69 6.94 3.47 -6.69
CA LEU A 69 7.65 3.53 -5.41
C LEU A 69 8.35 2.21 -5.09
N ARG A 70 7.64 1.08 -5.24
CA ARG A 70 8.17 -0.26 -5.03
C ARG A 70 9.36 -0.54 -5.93
N ASP A 71 9.21 -0.29 -7.23
CA ASP A 71 10.19 -0.71 -8.24
C ASP A 71 11.38 0.22 -8.32
N ARG A 72 11.20 1.51 -7.97
CA ARG A 72 12.27 2.50 -8.03
C ARG A 72 13.10 2.58 -6.76
N TYR A 73 12.50 2.41 -5.59
CA TYR A 73 13.14 2.65 -4.30
C TYR A 73 13.38 1.39 -3.47
N PHE A 74 12.68 0.31 -3.78
CA PHE A 74 12.73 -0.93 -3.01
C PHE A 74 12.88 -2.14 -3.94
N SER A 75 13.67 -1.99 -5.01
CA SER A 75 13.88 -3.01 -6.04
C SER A 75 14.91 -4.08 -5.68
N ASP A 76 15.59 -3.96 -4.54
CA ASP A 76 16.58 -4.95 -4.10
C ASP A 76 15.94 -6.34 -4.03
N PRO A 77 16.44 -7.34 -4.79
CA PRO A 77 15.90 -8.68 -4.77
C PRO A 77 16.08 -9.40 -3.42
N ALA A 78 17.01 -8.94 -2.58
CA ALA A 78 17.22 -9.47 -1.24
C ALA A 78 16.13 -9.04 -0.25
N LEU A 79 15.38 -7.96 -0.54
CA LEU A 79 14.25 -7.55 0.29
C LEU A 79 13.14 -8.61 0.25
N ASP A 80 12.70 -9.04 1.42
CA ASP A 80 11.50 -9.87 1.53
C ASP A 80 10.30 -9.18 0.84
N PRO A 81 9.47 -9.90 0.07
CA PRO A 81 8.31 -9.31 -0.62
C PRO A 81 7.33 -8.59 0.32
N TRP A 82 7.24 -9.02 1.56
CA TRP A 82 6.43 -8.38 2.59
C TRP A 82 7.01 -7.03 3.02
N ASP A 83 8.29 -6.97 3.36
CA ASP A 83 8.98 -5.74 3.75
C ASP A 83 9.02 -4.74 2.59
N ARG A 84 9.28 -5.22 1.37
CA ARG A 84 9.19 -4.40 0.15
C ARG A 84 7.86 -3.69 0.02
N ARG A 85 6.75 -4.40 0.28
CA ARG A 85 5.41 -3.82 0.25
C ARG A 85 5.18 -2.82 1.36
N ALA A 86 5.62 -3.13 2.59
CA ALA A 86 5.52 -2.23 3.73
C ALA A 86 6.29 -0.92 3.49
N PHE A 87 7.51 -0.99 2.96
CA PHE A 87 8.28 0.18 2.57
C PHE A 87 7.59 1.01 1.48
N ALA A 88 6.99 0.38 0.48
CA ALA A 88 6.27 1.08 -0.58
C ALA A 88 5.04 1.82 -0.02
N TRP A 89 4.27 1.21 0.87
CA TRP A 89 3.16 1.87 1.57
C TRP A 89 3.64 3.03 2.45
N ALA A 90 4.68 2.84 3.24
CA ALA A 90 5.26 3.91 4.04
C ALA A 90 5.72 5.08 3.17
N ALA A 91 6.34 4.80 2.02
CA ALA A 91 6.79 5.80 1.06
C ALA A 91 5.62 6.51 0.34
N TYR A 92 4.50 5.83 0.13
CA TYR A 92 3.28 6.43 -0.41
C TYR A 92 2.76 7.53 0.53
N ASN A 93 2.74 7.25 1.83
CA ASN A 93 2.27 8.17 2.86
C ASN A 93 3.27 9.29 3.19
N ALA A 94 4.54 8.94 3.46
CA ALA A 94 5.55 9.88 3.98
C ALA A 94 6.54 10.40 2.93
N GLY A 95 6.47 9.87 1.71
CA GLY A 95 7.42 10.15 0.65
C GLY A 95 8.69 9.28 0.71
N PRO A 96 9.22 8.87 -0.46
CA PRO A 96 10.31 7.90 -0.54
C PRO A 96 11.63 8.40 0.06
N ARG A 97 11.91 9.71 -0.03
CA ARG A 97 13.14 10.28 0.54
C ARG A 97 13.16 10.22 2.07
N ALA A 98 12.00 10.41 2.70
CA ALA A 98 11.88 10.33 4.16
C ALA A 98 12.12 8.89 4.63
N ILE A 99 11.52 7.91 3.96
CA ILE A 99 11.70 6.49 4.28
C ILE A 99 13.15 6.04 4.04
N ALA A 100 13.79 6.48 2.94
CA ALA A 100 15.19 6.16 2.69
C ALA A 100 16.12 6.68 3.80
N ARG A 101 15.88 7.91 4.30
CA ARG A 101 16.63 8.46 5.44
C ARG A 101 16.39 7.67 6.73
N ALA A 102 15.14 7.25 6.98
CA ALA A 102 14.81 6.46 8.16
C ALA A 102 15.48 5.07 8.12
N ARG A 103 15.50 4.40 6.95
CA ARG A 103 16.23 3.14 6.75
C ARG A 103 17.73 3.27 7.06
N ALA A 104 18.37 4.32 6.53
CA ALA A 104 19.77 4.60 6.85
C ALA A 104 19.98 4.96 8.34
N GLY A 105 18.98 5.52 8.99
CA GLY A 105 18.97 5.78 10.45
C GLY A 105 18.81 4.49 11.28
N ALA A 106 17.99 3.57 10.84
CA ALA A 106 17.81 2.25 11.44
C ALA A 106 19.14 1.50 11.50
N GLU A 107 19.84 1.39 10.39
CA GLU A 107 21.15 0.73 10.29
C GLU A 107 22.17 1.33 11.26
N ARG A 108 22.28 2.66 11.34
CA ARG A 108 23.17 3.33 12.30
C ARG A 108 22.81 3.10 13.76
N SER A 109 21.57 2.71 14.02
CA SER A 109 21.06 2.41 15.37
C SER A 109 21.10 0.91 15.70
N GLY A 110 21.72 0.08 14.84
CA GLY A 110 21.82 -1.36 15.03
C GLY A 110 20.52 -2.13 14.72
N LEU A 111 19.57 -1.48 14.05
CA LEU A 111 18.35 -2.13 13.54
C LEU A 111 18.55 -2.62 12.12
N ASP A 112 17.82 -3.66 11.73
CA ASP A 112 17.83 -4.13 10.36
C ASP A 112 17.07 -3.15 9.45
N ARG A 113 17.81 -2.50 8.55
CA ARG A 113 17.26 -1.52 7.60
C ARG A 113 16.32 -2.13 6.58
N ASP A 114 16.41 -3.43 6.34
CA ASP A 114 15.69 -4.15 5.30
C ASP A 114 14.44 -4.89 5.83
N VAL A 115 14.24 -4.84 7.15
CA VAL A 115 13.04 -5.32 7.84
C VAL A 115 12.20 -4.14 8.30
N TRP A 116 10.89 -4.17 8.04
CA TRP A 116 9.97 -3.12 8.46
C TRP A 116 9.53 -3.28 9.90
N PHE A 117 8.84 -4.41 10.21
CA PHE A 117 8.21 -4.61 11.52
C PHE A 117 9.23 -4.93 12.61
N GLY A 118 9.13 -4.18 13.71
CA GLY A 118 10.05 -4.29 14.85
C GLY A 118 11.41 -3.64 14.64
N GLU A 119 11.74 -3.21 13.42
CA GLU A 119 13.04 -2.71 13.02
C GLU A 119 12.92 -1.28 12.44
N THR A 120 12.85 -1.13 11.12
CA THR A 120 12.84 0.20 10.47
C THR A 120 11.63 1.06 10.89
N GLU A 121 10.48 0.47 11.20
CA GLU A 121 9.31 1.23 11.70
C GLU A 121 9.64 2.01 12.99
N LEU A 122 10.54 1.51 13.84
CA LEU A 122 10.97 2.21 15.05
C LEU A 122 11.76 3.49 14.70
N ALA A 123 12.63 3.41 13.70
CA ALA A 123 13.37 4.57 13.20
C ALA A 123 12.43 5.58 12.53
N VAL A 124 11.45 5.12 11.75
CA VAL A 124 10.40 5.96 11.15
C VAL A 124 9.58 6.66 12.23
N GLY A 125 9.14 5.93 13.25
CA GLY A 125 8.38 6.49 14.38
C GLY A 125 9.13 7.59 15.13
N ARG A 126 10.44 7.47 15.24
CA ARG A 126 11.32 8.45 15.92
C ARG A 126 11.63 9.67 15.06
N THR A 127 11.81 9.51 13.75
CA THR A 127 12.35 10.56 12.87
C THR A 127 11.31 11.25 12.01
N ILE A 128 10.21 10.59 11.69
CA ILE A 128 9.12 11.10 10.86
C ILE A 128 7.85 11.28 11.68
N GLY A 129 7.55 10.32 12.57
CA GLY A 129 6.37 10.29 13.40
C GLY A 129 5.59 8.99 13.26
N ARG A 130 4.49 8.90 14.03
CA ARG A 130 3.69 7.66 14.13
C ARG A 130 2.76 7.42 12.95
N GLU A 131 2.45 8.45 12.14
CA GLU A 131 1.47 8.32 11.07
C GLU A 131 1.87 7.28 10.01
N PRO A 132 3.10 7.30 9.44
CA PRO A 132 3.50 6.28 8.47
C PRO A 132 3.52 4.86 9.06
N VAL A 133 3.87 4.72 10.35
CA VAL A 133 3.86 3.42 11.04
C VAL A 133 2.44 2.88 11.17
N ARG A 134 1.50 3.71 11.64
CA ARG A 134 0.08 3.35 11.73
C ARG A 134 -0.53 3.07 10.35
N TYR A 135 -0.14 3.86 9.36
CA TYR A 135 -0.60 3.70 7.98
C TYR A 135 -0.30 2.29 7.46
N VAL A 136 0.95 1.84 7.59
CA VAL A 136 1.36 0.49 7.17
C VAL A 136 0.65 -0.58 7.99
N ALA A 137 0.60 -0.43 9.32
CA ALA A 137 -0.04 -1.41 10.21
C ALA A 137 -1.55 -1.54 9.93
N ASP A 138 -2.25 -0.43 9.65
CA ASP A 138 -3.67 -0.44 9.31
C ASP A 138 -3.93 -1.14 7.97
N ILE A 139 -3.13 -0.82 6.93
CA ILE A 139 -3.28 -1.48 5.63
C ILE A 139 -3.04 -2.97 5.76
N GLU A 140 -1.99 -3.38 6.47
CA GLU A 140 -1.68 -4.78 6.67
C GLU A 140 -2.81 -5.53 7.40
N LYS A 141 -3.36 -4.92 8.44
CA LYS A 141 -4.52 -5.47 9.16
C LYS A 141 -5.72 -5.69 8.21
N TYR A 142 -6.05 -4.70 7.38
CA TYR A 142 -7.15 -4.81 6.42
C TYR A 142 -6.85 -5.84 5.33
N TYR A 143 -5.62 -5.88 4.84
CA TYR A 143 -5.20 -6.86 3.85
C TYR A 143 -5.34 -8.29 4.36
N LEU A 144 -4.88 -8.57 5.58
CA LEU A 144 -5.03 -9.88 6.21
C LEU A 144 -6.50 -10.24 6.39
N ALA A 145 -7.34 -9.30 6.84
CA ALA A 145 -8.77 -9.52 6.99
C ALA A 145 -9.44 -9.87 5.66
N TYR A 146 -9.11 -9.15 4.57
CA TYR A 146 -9.66 -9.43 3.24
C TYR A 146 -9.19 -10.78 2.70
N ARG A 147 -7.94 -11.15 2.93
CA ARG A 147 -7.42 -12.48 2.55
C ARG A 147 -8.13 -13.60 3.29
N LEU A 148 -8.38 -13.42 4.58
CA LEU A 148 -9.13 -14.39 5.38
C LEU A 148 -10.56 -14.56 4.85
N ALA A 149 -11.28 -13.46 4.67
CA ALA A 149 -12.64 -13.47 4.14
C ALA A 149 -12.73 -14.18 2.77
N ARG A 150 -11.79 -13.89 1.86
CA ARG A 150 -11.71 -14.58 0.55
C ARG A 150 -11.46 -16.09 0.66
N ARG A 151 -10.62 -16.50 1.60
CA ARG A 151 -10.37 -17.94 1.85
C ARG A 151 -11.61 -18.63 2.39
N GLU A 152 -12.33 -18.02 3.31
CA GLU A 152 -13.57 -18.56 3.88
C GLU A 152 -14.67 -18.65 2.81
N GLU A 153 -14.81 -17.63 1.96
CA GLU A 153 -15.74 -17.64 0.85
C GLU A 153 -15.43 -18.76 -0.15
N ALA A 154 -14.18 -18.89 -0.58
CA ALA A 154 -13.74 -19.96 -1.47
C ALA A 154 -13.96 -21.37 -0.88
N ALA A 155 -13.71 -21.54 0.43
CA ALA A 155 -13.96 -22.79 1.13
C ALA A 155 -15.47 -23.12 1.22
N ARG A 156 -16.31 -22.10 1.41
CA ARG A 156 -17.77 -22.24 1.40
C ARG A 156 -18.29 -22.63 0.03
N GLU A 157 -17.84 -21.97 -1.02
CA GLU A 157 -18.20 -22.30 -2.41
C GLU A 157 -17.79 -23.72 -2.80
N ALA A 158 -16.58 -24.15 -2.41
CA ALA A 158 -16.11 -25.50 -2.66
C ALA A 158 -16.99 -26.57 -1.97
N ARG A 159 -17.41 -26.32 -0.72
CA ARG A 159 -18.34 -27.23 0.00
C ARG A 159 -19.71 -27.30 -0.69
N VAL A 160 -20.27 -26.18 -1.12
CA VAL A 160 -21.55 -26.13 -1.83
C VAL A 160 -21.48 -26.91 -3.14
N ARG A 161 -20.41 -26.76 -3.91
CA ARG A 161 -20.20 -27.51 -5.15
C ARG A 161 -20.06 -29.02 -4.89
N ALA A 162 -19.35 -29.41 -3.84
CA ALA A 162 -19.18 -30.82 -3.46
C ALA A 162 -20.51 -31.46 -2.98
N SER A 163 -21.38 -30.72 -2.31
CA SER A 163 -22.68 -31.19 -1.83
C SER A 163 -23.80 -31.13 -2.89
N GLY A 164 -23.66 -30.28 -3.94
CA GLY A 164 -24.64 -30.16 -5.02
C GLY A 164 -24.42 -31.10 -6.23
N GLY A 165 -23.38 -31.91 -6.22
CA GLY A 165 -23.02 -32.88 -7.25
C GLY A 165 -23.49 -34.31 -6.96
N GLY A 166 -24.65 -34.51 -6.36
CA GLY A 166 -25.31 -35.81 -6.29
C GLY A 166 -26.20 -36.05 -7.51
N PRO A 167 -26.31 -37.30 -8.01
CA PRO A 167 -26.91 -37.67 -9.28
C PRO A 167 -28.39 -37.35 -9.37
#